data_b406a5b636d5ea13ab5f162404994b03
#
_entry.id   b406a5b636d5ea13ab5f162404994b03
#
_cell.length_a   1.000
_cell.length_b   1.000
_cell.length_c   1.000
_cell.angle_alpha   90.00
_cell.angle_beta   90.00
_cell.angle_gamma   90.00
#
_symmetry.space_group_name_H-M   'P 1'
#
loop_
_entity.id
_entity.type
_entity.pdbx_description
1 polymer ?
#
loop_
_entity_poly.entity_id
_entity_poly.type
_entity_poly.pdbx_seq_one_letter_code
_entity_poly.pdbx_strand_id
1 'polypeptide(L)'
;MKQRDFSEILSEVRAKIAAACARSGRSVDDVQILAVTKTHGAEVVEEAWRAGLSVVGENKVQEAAWKKAASVSGPEWHLIGHLQSNKVRQALELFDCIHSVDSIKLADRLEFIADEIGASPRILLEVNVSGESSKSGMKPEEASEVVRHIVENCPRLTLEGLMTMAPFSENPEDSRPHFRRLRELRDTLEREIGVGLPVLSMGMSGDYCVAVEEGSTCVRLGTVLFGDRPKIKPVRAVSDGDCAQGALDSFSGAGPTVRILD
;
A
#
# COMPACT_ATOMS: atom_id res chain seq x y z
N MET A 1 -10.87 -11.21 -26.36
CA MET A 1 -11.81 -10.72 -25.33
C MET A 1 -11.66 -9.20 -25.28
N LYS A 2 -12.76 -8.42 -25.39
CA LYS A 2 -12.70 -6.97 -25.14
C LYS A 2 -12.22 -6.75 -23.70
N GLN A 3 -11.23 -5.90 -23.53
CA GLN A 3 -10.81 -5.44 -22.20
C GLN A 3 -12.01 -4.71 -21.61
N ARG A 4 -12.47 -5.10 -20.43
CA ARG A 4 -13.58 -4.42 -19.74
C ARG A 4 -13.13 -3.02 -19.37
N ASP A 5 -14.02 -2.05 -19.50
CA ASP A 5 -13.73 -0.67 -19.10
C ASP A 5 -13.55 -0.59 -17.57
N PHE A 6 -12.52 0.13 -17.13
CA PHE A 6 -12.23 0.33 -15.71
C PHE A 6 -13.43 0.94 -14.97
N SER A 7 -14.16 1.85 -15.60
CA SER A 7 -15.36 2.48 -15.01
C SER A 7 -16.47 1.46 -14.74
N GLU A 8 -16.66 0.47 -15.62
CA GLU A 8 -17.64 -0.62 -15.44
C GLU A 8 -17.22 -1.51 -14.25
N ILE A 9 -15.93 -1.87 -14.19
CA ILE A 9 -15.38 -2.67 -13.09
C ILE A 9 -15.55 -1.95 -11.74
N LEU A 10 -15.22 -0.67 -11.69
CA LEU A 10 -15.34 0.12 -10.47
C LEU A 10 -16.80 0.27 -10.03
N SER A 11 -17.72 0.44 -10.98
CA SER A 11 -19.16 0.50 -10.71
C SER A 11 -19.66 -0.80 -10.08
N GLU A 12 -19.25 -1.97 -10.58
CA GLU A 12 -19.58 -3.27 -9.99
C GLU A 12 -19.00 -3.43 -8.57
N VAL A 13 -17.76 -2.99 -8.35
CA VAL A 13 -17.13 -3.01 -7.03
C VAL A 13 -17.91 -2.14 -6.05
N ARG A 14 -18.25 -0.91 -6.44
CA ARG A 14 -19.05 0.01 -5.61
C ARG A 14 -20.43 -0.56 -5.29
N ALA A 15 -21.09 -1.19 -6.26
CA ALA A 15 -22.38 -1.84 -6.05
C ALA A 15 -22.30 -3.00 -5.04
N LYS A 16 -21.23 -3.80 -5.08
CA LYS A 16 -21.00 -4.88 -4.11
C LYS A 16 -20.71 -4.35 -2.70
N ILE A 17 -19.91 -3.27 -2.58
CA ILE A 17 -19.68 -2.59 -1.31
C ILE A 17 -20.99 -2.04 -0.76
N ALA A 18 -21.79 -1.39 -1.58
CA ALA A 18 -23.11 -0.86 -1.17
C ALA A 18 -24.04 -1.96 -0.66
N ALA A 19 -24.08 -3.11 -1.33
CA ALA A 19 -24.84 -4.26 -0.89
C ALA A 19 -24.32 -4.84 0.46
N ALA A 20 -23.02 -4.88 0.67
CA ALA A 20 -22.42 -5.31 1.94
C ALA A 20 -22.71 -4.32 3.09
N CYS A 21 -22.62 -3.02 2.81
CA CYS A 21 -23.00 -1.96 3.76
C CYS A 21 -24.47 -2.08 4.16
N ALA A 22 -25.38 -2.27 3.18
CA ALA A 22 -26.80 -2.45 3.44
C ALA A 22 -27.09 -3.66 4.35
N ARG A 23 -26.37 -4.80 4.16
CA ARG A 23 -26.52 -5.98 5.03
C ARG A 23 -26.05 -5.77 6.46
N SER A 24 -25.09 -4.88 6.66
CA SER A 24 -24.50 -4.57 7.98
C SER A 24 -25.01 -3.26 8.60
N GLY A 25 -25.96 -2.57 7.97
CA GLY A 25 -26.53 -1.32 8.47
C GLY A 25 -25.55 -0.15 8.49
N ARG A 26 -24.57 -0.14 7.55
CA ARG A 26 -23.53 0.89 7.43
C ARG A 26 -23.77 1.81 6.24
N SER A 27 -23.18 3.00 6.28
CA SER A 27 -23.13 3.88 5.09
C SER A 27 -22.03 3.42 4.12
N VAL A 28 -22.25 3.64 2.84
CA VAL A 28 -21.22 3.45 1.80
C VAL A 28 -20.07 4.44 1.98
N ASP A 29 -20.37 5.62 2.51
CA ASP A 29 -19.39 6.67 2.78
C ASP A 29 -18.40 6.30 3.88
N ASP A 30 -18.71 5.27 4.69
CA ASP A 30 -17.81 4.73 5.71
C ASP A 30 -16.66 3.88 5.12
N VAL A 31 -16.69 3.60 3.80
CA VAL A 31 -15.78 2.63 3.18
C VAL A 31 -14.95 3.26 2.07
N GLN A 32 -13.68 3.46 2.32
CA GLN A 32 -12.71 3.91 1.34
C GLN A 32 -12.19 2.73 0.50
N ILE A 33 -12.10 2.94 -0.81
CA ILE A 33 -11.40 2.02 -1.72
C ILE A 33 -9.96 2.52 -1.89
N LEU A 34 -9.00 1.74 -1.43
CA LEU A 34 -7.58 1.93 -1.71
C LEU A 34 -7.22 1.10 -2.94
N ALA A 35 -6.83 1.77 -4.03
CA ALA A 35 -6.42 1.12 -5.27
C ALA A 35 -5.00 0.59 -5.16
N VAL A 36 -4.83 -0.73 -5.17
CA VAL A 36 -3.51 -1.38 -5.04
C VAL A 36 -2.87 -1.50 -6.41
N THR A 37 -1.91 -0.61 -6.68
CA THR A 37 -1.28 -0.44 -8.01
C THR A 37 0.03 -1.21 -8.19
N LYS A 38 0.45 -1.97 -7.16
CA LYS A 38 1.70 -2.76 -7.20
C LYS A 38 1.80 -3.65 -8.43
N THR A 39 3.01 -3.73 -9.00
CA THR A 39 3.35 -4.52 -10.19
C THR A 39 2.73 -4.06 -11.51
N HIS A 40 1.98 -2.99 -11.53
CA HIS A 40 1.46 -2.33 -12.73
C HIS A 40 2.30 -1.09 -13.07
N GLY A 41 2.13 -0.52 -14.25
CA GLY A 41 2.77 0.73 -14.65
C GLY A 41 2.17 1.96 -13.96
N ALA A 42 2.74 3.15 -14.19
CA ALA A 42 2.24 4.40 -13.61
C ALA A 42 0.86 4.81 -14.16
N GLU A 43 0.52 4.35 -15.36
CA GLU A 43 -0.75 4.62 -16.05
C GLU A 43 -1.98 4.21 -15.22
N VAL A 44 -1.88 3.13 -14.43
CA VAL A 44 -3.01 2.69 -13.59
C VAL A 44 -3.27 3.62 -12.41
N VAL A 45 -2.26 4.37 -11.96
CA VAL A 45 -2.43 5.41 -10.92
C VAL A 45 -3.31 6.53 -11.45
N GLU A 46 -3.04 7.00 -12.68
CA GLU A 46 -3.84 8.03 -13.32
C GLU A 46 -5.25 7.54 -13.66
N GLU A 47 -5.40 6.29 -14.10
CA GLU A 47 -6.70 5.68 -14.38
C GLU A 47 -7.56 5.64 -13.12
N ALA A 48 -7.00 5.17 -12.00
CA ALA A 48 -7.66 5.16 -10.70
C ALA A 48 -8.08 6.57 -10.25
N TRP A 49 -7.16 7.53 -10.34
CA TRP A 49 -7.43 8.92 -9.97
C TRP A 49 -8.54 9.55 -10.80
N ARG A 50 -8.49 9.42 -12.14
CA ARG A 50 -9.53 9.94 -13.06
C ARG A 50 -10.90 9.32 -12.79
N ALA A 51 -10.95 8.07 -12.30
CA ALA A 51 -12.20 7.41 -11.91
C ALA A 51 -12.68 7.77 -10.50
N GLY A 52 -12.00 8.71 -9.81
CA GLY A 52 -12.36 9.22 -8.49
C GLY A 52 -11.93 8.34 -7.33
N LEU A 53 -10.85 7.53 -7.50
CA LEU A 53 -10.17 6.86 -6.39
C LEU A 53 -9.04 7.76 -5.88
N SER A 54 -9.23 8.32 -4.70
CA SER A 54 -8.33 9.32 -4.10
C SER A 54 -7.10 8.71 -3.43
N VAL A 55 -7.03 7.39 -3.27
CA VAL A 55 -5.96 6.71 -2.54
C VAL A 55 -5.41 5.54 -3.33
N VAL A 56 -4.08 5.47 -3.44
CA VAL A 56 -3.36 4.36 -4.05
C VAL A 56 -2.43 3.69 -3.04
N GLY A 57 -2.23 2.38 -3.19
CA GLY A 57 -1.41 1.58 -2.29
C GLY A 57 -0.29 0.85 -3.00
N GLU A 58 0.90 0.94 -2.41
CA GLU A 58 2.10 0.27 -2.88
C GLU A 58 2.73 -0.63 -1.82
N ASN A 59 3.36 -1.70 -2.26
CA ASN A 59 4.06 -2.61 -1.34
C ASN A 59 5.53 -2.25 -1.14
N LYS A 60 6.14 -1.52 -2.08
CA LYS A 60 7.58 -1.26 -2.08
C LYS A 60 7.86 0.23 -2.27
N VAL A 61 8.72 0.77 -1.40
CA VAL A 61 9.15 2.18 -1.44
C VAL A 61 9.74 2.55 -2.81
N GLN A 62 10.58 1.67 -3.39
CA GLN A 62 11.19 1.92 -4.71
C GLN A 62 10.17 1.97 -5.84
N GLU A 63 9.13 1.13 -5.77
CA GLU A 63 8.07 1.10 -6.77
C GLU A 63 7.23 2.37 -6.70
N ALA A 64 6.87 2.82 -5.51
CA ALA A 64 6.18 4.09 -5.30
C ALA A 64 7.00 5.29 -5.81
N ALA A 65 8.32 5.31 -5.54
CA ALA A 65 9.19 6.42 -5.93
C ALA A 65 9.15 6.70 -7.44
N TRP A 66 9.35 5.66 -8.27
CA TRP A 66 9.34 5.86 -9.71
C TRP A 66 7.94 6.14 -10.26
N LYS A 67 6.89 5.54 -9.70
CA LYS A 67 5.50 5.81 -10.12
C LYS A 67 5.08 7.23 -9.77
N LYS A 68 5.36 7.69 -8.54
CA LYS A 68 5.05 9.05 -8.10
C LYS A 68 5.76 10.10 -8.96
N ALA A 69 7.01 9.82 -9.36
CA ALA A 69 7.76 10.68 -10.28
C ALA A 69 7.21 10.69 -11.72
N ALA A 70 6.57 9.60 -12.16
CA ALA A 70 5.99 9.45 -13.49
C ALA A 70 4.51 9.83 -13.56
N SER A 71 3.83 9.97 -12.42
CA SER A 71 2.40 10.28 -12.34
C SER A 71 2.15 11.77 -12.11
N VAL A 72 0.99 12.23 -12.54
CA VAL A 72 0.51 13.58 -12.21
C VAL A 72 0.17 13.62 -10.71
N SER A 73 0.38 14.75 -10.04
CA SER A 73 -0.03 14.95 -8.66
C SER A 73 -1.54 14.74 -8.49
N GLY A 74 -1.95 14.00 -7.52
CA GLY A 74 -3.39 13.75 -7.30
C GLY A 74 -3.70 12.85 -6.10
N PRO A 75 -3.48 11.51 -6.17
CA PRO A 75 -3.90 10.63 -5.11
C PRO A 75 -2.97 10.68 -3.88
N GLU A 76 -3.52 10.33 -2.72
CA GLU A 76 -2.73 9.97 -1.55
C GLU A 76 -2.04 8.63 -1.77
N TRP A 77 -0.80 8.51 -1.27
CA TRP A 77 0.02 7.32 -1.39
C TRP A 77 0.12 6.59 -0.06
N HIS A 78 -0.32 5.36 -0.01
CA HIS A 78 -0.24 4.53 1.19
C HIS A 78 0.76 3.38 1.01
N LEU A 79 1.65 3.20 1.97
CA LEU A 79 2.49 2.00 2.05
C LEU A 79 1.71 0.89 2.75
N ILE A 80 1.44 -0.19 2.02
CA ILE A 80 0.68 -1.34 2.53
C ILE A 80 1.51 -2.63 2.61
N GLY A 81 2.79 -2.58 2.26
CA GLY A 81 3.74 -3.68 2.39
C GLY A 81 4.73 -3.43 3.52
N HIS A 82 5.43 -4.47 3.93
CA HIS A 82 6.39 -4.41 5.04
C HIS A 82 7.45 -3.31 4.84
N LEU A 83 7.63 -2.47 5.87
CA LEU A 83 8.60 -1.38 5.88
C LEU A 83 9.90 -1.80 6.59
N GLN A 84 10.96 -1.88 5.82
CA GLN A 84 12.30 -2.07 6.38
C GLN A 84 12.80 -0.79 7.06
N SER A 85 13.44 -0.90 8.24
CA SER A 85 13.91 0.25 9.03
C SER A 85 14.87 1.18 8.29
N ASN A 86 15.67 0.65 7.35
CA ASN A 86 16.58 1.45 6.52
C ASN A 86 15.87 2.26 5.40
N LYS A 87 14.58 2.02 5.18
CA LYS A 87 13.77 2.71 4.17
C LYS A 87 12.81 3.74 4.77
N VAL A 88 12.78 3.89 6.09
CA VAL A 88 11.85 4.78 6.79
C VAL A 88 11.92 6.21 6.26
N ARG A 89 13.11 6.82 6.12
CA ARG A 89 13.22 8.19 5.59
C ARG A 89 12.58 8.34 4.22
N GLN A 90 12.93 7.44 3.29
CA GLN A 90 12.38 7.47 1.94
C GLN A 90 10.86 7.20 1.94
N ALA A 91 10.37 6.36 2.85
CA ALA A 91 8.94 6.11 2.99
C ALA A 91 8.19 7.37 3.46
N LEU A 92 8.72 8.09 4.46
CA LEU A 92 8.12 9.32 4.97
C LEU A 92 8.09 10.48 3.96
N GLU A 93 9.00 10.48 2.98
CA GLU A 93 9.01 11.45 1.88
C GLU A 93 7.99 11.12 0.77
N LEU A 94 7.56 9.86 0.69
CA LEU A 94 6.73 9.37 -0.40
C LEU A 94 5.29 9.09 -0.03
N PHE A 95 5.05 8.61 1.19
CA PHE A 95 3.74 8.12 1.60
C PHE A 95 3.07 9.02 2.62
N ASP A 96 1.78 9.20 2.45
CA ASP A 96 0.91 9.95 3.34
C ASP A 96 0.44 9.10 4.52
N CYS A 97 0.41 7.77 4.36
CA CYS A 97 0.03 6.82 5.40
C CYS A 97 0.83 5.51 5.28
N ILE A 98 1.21 4.93 6.41
CA ILE A 98 1.92 3.65 6.50
C ILE A 98 1.06 2.65 7.27
N HIS A 99 0.61 1.57 6.61
CA HIS A 99 -0.29 0.57 7.20
C HIS A 99 0.43 -0.57 7.91
N SER A 100 1.75 -0.65 7.80
CA SER A 100 2.53 -1.82 8.18
C SER A 100 3.43 -1.59 9.40
N VAL A 101 2.97 -0.80 10.37
CA VAL A 101 3.71 -0.63 11.64
C VAL A 101 3.41 -1.82 12.54
N ASP A 102 4.42 -2.63 12.85
CA ASP A 102 4.27 -3.92 13.50
C ASP A 102 5.03 -4.05 14.83
N SER A 103 5.68 -3.00 15.30
CA SER A 103 6.50 -3.05 16.51
C SER A 103 6.82 -1.65 17.06
N ILE A 104 7.08 -1.57 18.36
CA ILE A 104 7.62 -0.38 19.04
C ILE A 104 8.90 0.09 18.34
N LYS A 105 9.80 -0.82 18.00
CA LYS A 105 11.06 -0.49 17.32
C LYS A 105 10.85 0.25 15.99
N LEU A 106 9.85 -0.14 15.22
CA LEU A 106 9.53 0.53 13.96
C LEU A 106 8.84 1.87 14.23
N ALA A 107 7.97 1.96 15.23
CA ALA A 107 7.33 3.20 15.64
C ALA A 107 8.36 4.25 16.10
N ASP A 108 9.30 3.86 16.98
CA ASP A 108 10.41 4.74 17.43
C ASP A 108 11.27 5.21 16.25
N ARG A 109 11.52 4.33 15.29
CA ARG A 109 12.31 4.71 14.10
C ARG A 109 11.56 5.69 13.20
N LEU A 110 10.25 5.51 13.05
CA LEU A 110 9.37 6.45 12.34
C LEU A 110 9.34 7.79 13.05
N GLU A 111 9.11 7.80 14.37
CA GLU A 111 9.10 9.02 15.20
C GLU A 111 10.40 9.79 15.06
N PHE A 112 11.55 9.12 15.27
CA PHE A 112 12.86 9.75 15.19
C PHE A 112 13.11 10.43 13.84
N ILE A 113 12.80 9.74 12.73
CA ILE A 113 13.02 10.31 11.39
C ILE A 113 11.96 11.37 11.07
N ALA A 114 10.71 11.18 11.50
CA ALA A 114 9.65 12.17 11.32
C ALA A 114 9.98 13.50 12.01
N ASP A 115 10.52 13.46 13.23
CA ASP A 115 10.99 14.65 13.95
C ASP A 115 12.16 15.32 13.22
N GLU A 116 13.12 14.53 12.75
CA GLU A 116 14.31 15.03 12.02
C GLU A 116 13.94 15.78 10.73
N ILE A 117 12.91 15.32 9.99
CA ILE A 117 12.49 15.93 8.72
C ILE A 117 11.25 16.84 8.84
N GLY A 118 10.71 16.99 10.04
CA GLY A 118 9.51 17.80 10.31
C GLY A 118 8.22 17.22 9.72
N ALA A 119 8.14 15.89 9.55
CA ALA A 119 6.96 15.20 9.06
C ALA A 119 5.99 14.82 10.18
N SER A 120 4.72 14.56 9.83
CA SER A 120 3.70 14.04 10.74
C SER A 120 2.89 12.95 10.01
N PRO A 121 3.45 11.74 9.84
CA PRO A 121 2.82 10.69 9.08
C PRO A 121 1.63 10.08 9.80
N ARG A 122 0.62 9.66 9.02
CA ARG A 122 -0.45 8.80 9.49
C ARG A 122 0.03 7.34 9.48
N ILE A 123 -0.35 6.58 10.50
CA ILE A 123 0.05 5.18 10.62
C ILE A 123 -1.12 4.29 11.04
N LEU A 124 -1.07 3.03 10.59
CA LEU A 124 -1.89 1.94 11.12
C LEU A 124 -0.97 0.85 11.68
N LEU A 125 -1.46 0.16 12.71
CA LEU A 125 -0.76 -1.00 13.24
C LEU A 125 -1.15 -2.26 12.46
N GLU A 126 -0.16 -2.99 11.96
CA GLU A 126 -0.37 -4.30 11.33
C GLU A 126 -0.46 -5.38 12.40
N VAL A 127 -1.63 -6.02 12.48
CA VAL A 127 -1.93 -7.07 13.47
C VAL A 127 -2.14 -8.41 12.76
N ASN A 128 -1.40 -9.42 13.20
CA ASN A 128 -1.55 -10.80 12.74
C ASN A 128 -2.65 -11.51 13.54
N VAL A 129 -3.89 -11.33 13.13
CA VAL A 129 -5.05 -11.97 13.80
C VAL A 129 -5.20 -13.45 13.48
N SER A 130 -4.49 -13.95 12.45
CA SER A 130 -4.55 -15.36 12.06
C SER A 130 -3.70 -16.28 12.94
N GLY A 131 -2.65 -15.74 13.54
CA GLY A 131 -1.65 -16.49 14.30
C GLY A 131 -0.68 -17.31 13.44
N GLU A 132 -0.75 -17.21 12.10
CA GLU A 132 0.19 -17.87 11.20
C GLU A 132 1.58 -17.21 11.29
N SER A 133 2.60 -17.98 11.64
CA SER A 133 3.99 -17.48 11.79
C SER A 133 4.61 -16.96 10.48
N SER A 134 4.04 -17.32 9.35
CA SER A 134 4.48 -16.88 8.02
C SER A 134 4.00 -15.47 7.66
N LYS A 135 3.10 -14.87 8.45
CA LYS A 135 2.52 -13.55 8.19
C LYS A 135 3.17 -12.47 9.03
N SER A 136 3.29 -11.28 8.42
CA SER A 136 3.72 -10.06 9.09
C SER A 136 2.66 -9.58 10.10
N GLY A 137 3.06 -8.64 10.93
CA GLY A 137 2.21 -8.02 11.93
C GLY A 137 2.49 -8.51 13.34
N MET A 138 2.24 -7.67 14.32
CA MET A 138 2.33 -8.00 15.73
C MET A 138 1.22 -8.94 16.17
N LYS A 139 1.42 -9.64 17.26
CA LYS A 139 0.34 -10.45 17.85
C LYS A 139 -0.73 -9.54 18.46
N PRO A 140 -2.00 -9.95 18.46
CA PRO A 140 -3.08 -9.16 19.09
C PRO A 140 -2.80 -8.77 20.55
N GLU A 141 -2.13 -9.64 21.31
CA GLU A 141 -1.80 -9.45 22.71
C GLU A 141 -0.77 -8.33 22.94
N GLU A 142 0.05 -8.02 21.93
CA GLU A 142 1.08 -6.97 21.95
C GLU A 142 0.50 -5.58 21.63
N ALA A 143 -0.68 -5.52 20.98
CA ALA A 143 -1.23 -4.29 20.42
C ALA A 143 -1.47 -3.19 21.48
N SER A 144 -1.94 -3.55 22.68
CA SER A 144 -2.19 -2.58 23.75
C SER A 144 -0.91 -1.88 24.22
N GLU A 145 0.19 -2.61 24.36
CA GLU A 145 1.50 -2.06 24.71
C GLU A 145 2.01 -1.10 23.62
N VAL A 146 1.91 -1.52 22.37
CA VAL A 146 2.38 -0.71 21.22
C VAL A 146 1.55 0.57 21.08
N VAL A 147 0.22 0.50 21.21
CA VAL A 147 -0.66 1.69 21.16
C VAL A 147 -0.31 2.67 22.27
N ARG A 148 -0.18 2.22 23.52
CA ARG A 148 0.20 3.08 24.67
C ARG A 148 1.56 3.75 24.40
N HIS A 149 2.54 2.96 23.95
CA HIS A 149 3.87 3.48 23.65
C HIS A 149 3.82 4.59 22.59
N ILE A 150 3.06 4.40 21.51
CA ILE A 150 2.92 5.40 20.46
C ILE A 150 2.26 6.67 20.98
N VAL A 151 1.17 6.54 21.73
CA VAL A 151 0.44 7.68 22.28
C VAL A 151 1.30 8.51 23.25
N GLU A 152 2.12 7.84 24.04
CA GLU A 152 2.94 8.48 25.09
C GLU A 152 4.27 9.01 24.56
N ASN A 153 4.87 8.36 23.55
CA ASN A 153 6.25 8.59 23.17
C ASN A 153 6.47 9.01 21.70
N CYS A 154 5.43 8.97 20.85
CA CYS A 154 5.57 9.26 19.43
C CYS A 154 4.66 10.41 18.97
N PRO A 155 4.89 11.67 19.42
CA PRO A 155 3.99 12.79 19.15
C PRO A 155 3.94 13.23 17.67
N ARG A 156 4.90 12.80 16.85
CA ARG A 156 4.88 13.06 15.40
C ARG A 156 3.97 12.11 14.65
N LEU A 157 3.71 10.91 15.20
CA LEU A 157 2.91 9.91 14.53
C LEU A 157 1.42 10.11 14.83
N THR A 158 0.59 10.07 13.79
CA THR A 158 -0.87 10.05 13.93
C THR A 158 -1.35 8.62 13.76
N LEU A 159 -1.65 7.96 14.89
CA LEU A 159 -2.20 6.60 14.88
C LEU A 159 -3.69 6.66 14.54
N GLU A 160 -4.08 6.15 13.35
CA GLU A 160 -5.46 6.19 12.86
C GLU A 160 -6.21 4.85 12.99
N GLY A 161 -5.52 3.74 13.23
CA GLY A 161 -6.24 2.47 13.29
C GLY A 161 -5.37 1.24 13.15
N LEU A 162 -6.03 0.16 12.71
CA LEU A 162 -5.43 -1.16 12.57
C LEU A 162 -5.51 -1.68 11.14
N MET A 163 -4.55 -2.53 10.77
CA MET A 163 -4.53 -3.26 9.51
C MET A 163 -4.35 -4.75 9.76
N THR A 164 -4.99 -5.59 8.93
CA THR A 164 -4.70 -7.02 8.87
C THR A 164 -4.84 -7.59 7.47
N MET A 165 -4.21 -8.76 7.27
CA MET A 165 -4.42 -9.61 6.10
C MET A 165 -4.91 -10.98 6.57
N ALA A 166 -6.16 -11.34 6.22
CA ALA A 166 -6.68 -12.68 6.48
C ALA A 166 -5.90 -13.75 5.70
N PRO A 167 -5.89 -15.01 6.14
CA PRO A 167 -5.42 -16.13 5.34
C PRO A 167 -6.12 -16.19 3.99
N PHE A 168 -5.40 -16.64 2.96
CA PHE A 168 -6.02 -16.86 1.67
C PHE A 168 -6.98 -18.04 1.76
N SER A 169 -8.21 -17.86 1.32
CA SER A 169 -9.19 -18.93 1.13
C SER A 169 -9.97 -18.71 -0.16
N GLU A 170 -10.42 -19.79 -0.79
CA GLU A 170 -11.36 -19.73 -1.91
C GLU A 170 -12.78 -19.34 -1.45
N ASN A 171 -13.12 -19.63 -0.19
CA ASN A 171 -14.37 -19.18 0.42
C ASN A 171 -14.15 -17.88 1.20
N PRO A 172 -14.71 -16.74 0.77
CA PRO A 172 -14.56 -15.45 1.46
C PRO A 172 -15.00 -15.46 2.93
N GLU A 173 -15.97 -16.31 3.27
CA GLU A 173 -16.51 -16.42 4.64
C GLU A 173 -15.47 -16.89 5.65
N ASP A 174 -14.45 -17.63 5.23
CA ASP A 174 -13.37 -18.07 6.11
C ASP A 174 -12.54 -16.89 6.66
N SER A 175 -12.59 -15.71 5.99
CA SER A 175 -11.95 -14.49 6.46
C SER A 175 -12.75 -13.77 7.55
N ARG A 176 -14.05 -14.05 7.70
CA ARG A 176 -14.96 -13.35 8.63
C ARG A 176 -14.49 -13.37 10.09
N PRO A 177 -14.07 -14.51 10.68
CA PRO A 177 -13.59 -14.54 12.05
C PRO A 177 -12.37 -13.65 12.29
N HIS A 178 -11.48 -13.53 11.30
CA HIS A 178 -10.27 -12.70 11.36
C HIS A 178 -10.61 -11.22 11.35
N PHE A 179 -11.54 -10.79 10.48
CA PHE A 179 -11.99 -9.40 10.42
C PHE A 179 -12.74 -8.99 11.67
N ARG A 180 -13.61 -9.85 12.18
CA ARG A 180 -14.30 -9.64 13.45
C ARG A 180 -13.32 -9.49 14.61
N ARG A 181 -12.31 -10.35 14.70
CA ARG A 181 -11.29 -10.27 15.74
C ARG A 181 -10.51 -8.95 15.69
N LEU A 182 -10.19 -8.43 14.51
CA LEU A 182 -9.53 -7.14 14.38
C LEU A 182 -10.43 -6.00 14.86
N ARG A 183 -11.72 -6.01 14.47
CA ARG A 183 -12.70 -5.01 14.95
C ARG A 183 -12.83 -5.03 16.45
N GLU A 184 -13.03 -6.21 17.06
CA GLU A 184 -13.15 -6.37 18.51
C GLU A 184 -11.89 -5.91 19.25
N LEU A 185 -10.71 -6.16 18.68
CA LEU A 185 -9.46 -5.64 19.22
C LEU A 185 -9.44 -4.11 19.18
N ARG A 186 -9.78 -3.48 18.04
CA ARG A 186 -9.89 -2.02 17.91
C ARG A 186 -10.83 -1.44 18.96
N ASP A 187 -12.04 -2.00 19.08
CA ASP A 187 -13.06 -1.53 20.03
C ASP A 187 -12.58 -1.65 21.50
N THR A 188 -11.77 -2.65 21.78
CA THR A 188 -11.15 -2.85 23.10
C THR A 188 -10.06 -1.81 23.36
N LEU A 189 -9.17 -1.58 22.38
CA LEU A 189 -8.10 -0.58 22.50
C LEU A 189 -8.65 0.84 22.66
N GLU A 190 -9.68 1.22 21.89
CA GLU A 190 -10.36 2.51 22.04
C GLU A 190 -10.93 2.71 23.46
N ARG A 191 -11.60 1.69 23.99
CA ARG A 191 -12.21 1.75 25.33
C ARG A 191 -11.18 1.79 26.45
N GLU A 192 -10.09 1.02 26.33
CA GLU A 192 -9.10 0.87 27.40
C GLU A 192 -8.07 2.00 27.43
N ILE A 193 -7.73 2.55 26.27
CA ILE A 193 -6.66 3.56 26.16
C ILE A 193 -7.25 4.96 25.96
N GLY A 194 -8.49 5.06 25.48
CA GLY A 194 -9.14 6.36 25.26
C GLY A 194 -8.67 7.07 23.97
N VAL A 195 -8.21 6.31 22.98
CA VAL A 195 -7.76 6.82 21.67
C VAL A 195 -8.78 6.47 20.60
N GLY A 196 -8.96 7.33 19.59
CA GLY A 196 -9.77 7.01 18.43
C GLY A 196 -8.96 6.26 17.38
N LEU A 197 -9.47 5.10 16.93
CA LEU A 197 -8.87 4.27 15.88
C LEU A 197 -9.88 4.05 14.74
N PRO A 198 -10.29 5.11 14.02
CA PRO A 198 -11.39 5.05 13.06
C PRO A 198 -11.13 4.14 11.86
N VAL A 199 -9.86 3.82 11.56
CA VAL A 199 -9.51 3.07 10.36
C VAL A 199 -9.33 1.58 10.67
N LEU A 200 -10.12 0.75 9.97
CA LEU A 200 -9.91 -0.70 9.86
C LEU A 200 -9.55 -1.03 8.42
N SER A 201 -8.24 -1.16 8.14
CA SER A 201 -7.73 -1.55 6.83
C SER A 201 -7.71 -3.06 6.71
N MET A 202 -8.77 -3.63 6.15
CA MET A 202 -8.92 -5.08 5.97
C MET A 202 -9.83 -5.39 4.78
N GLY A 203 -9.63 -6.56 4.17
CA GLY A 203 -10.33 -6.98 2.97
C GLY A 203 -9.56 -6.66 1.68
N MET A 204 -9.48 -7.64 0.82
CA MET A 204 -8.83 -7.62 -0.49
C MET A 204 -9.80 -8.11 -1.58
N SER A 205 -9.34 -8.24 -2.81
CA SER A 205 -10.17 -8.59 -3.98
C SER A 205 -11.06 -9.81 -3.80
N GLY A 206 -10.67 -10.79 -2.97
CA GLY A 206 -11.45 -12.02 -2.73
C GLY A 206 -12.46 -11.93 -1.60
N ASP A 207 -12.26 -11.06 -0.61
CA ASP A 207 -13.01 -11.08 0.66
C ASP A 207 -13.50 -9.72 1.14
N TYR A 208 -13.33 -8.65 0.35
CA TYR A 208 -13.69 -7.27 0.74
C TYR A 208 -15.16 -7.09 1.15
N CYS A 209 -16.10 -7.84 0.54
CA CYS A 209 -17.51 -7.74 0.93
C CYS A 209 -17.72 -8.21 2.37
N VAL A 210 -17.09 -9.34 2.75
CA VAL A 210 -17.11 -9.87 4.12
C VAL A 210 -16.41 -8.91 5.08
N ALA A 211 -15.29 -8.32 4.66
CA ALA A 211 -14.59 -7.31 5.45
C ALA A 211 -15.46 -6.08 5.73
N VAL A 212 -16.20 -5.58 4.72
CA VAL A 212 -17.15 -4.46 4.88
C VAL A 212 -18.24 -4.82 5.88
N GLU A 213 -18.82 -6.00 5.80
CA GLU A 213 -19.83 -6.46 6.76
C GLU A 213 -19.29 -6.55 8.19
N GLU A 214 -18.01 -6.88 8.35
CA GLU A 214 -17.34 -6.93 9.66
C GLU A 214 -16.72 -5.58 10.09
N GLY A 215 -17.01 -4.48 9.37
CA GLY A 215 -16.65 -3.13 9.81
C GLY A 215 -15.42 -2.52 9.15
N SER A 216 -14.90 -3.10 8.07
CA SER A 216 -13.80 -2.48 7.30
C SER A 216 -14.16 -1.06 6.88
N THR A 217 -13.25 -0.11 7.09
CA THR A 217 -13.35 1.27 6.61
C THR A 217 -12.40 1.56 5.45
N CYS A 218 -11.45 0.64 5.18
CA CYS A 218 -10.53 0.74 4.05
C CYS A 218 -10.32 -0.64 3.43
N VAL A 219 -10.84 -0.86 2.22
CA VAL A 219 -10.63 -2.09 1.44
C VAL A 219 -9.51 -1.89 0.43
N ARG A 220 -8.58 -2.85 0.33
CA ARG A 220 -7.40 -2.79 -0.53
C ARG A 220 -7.58 -3.64 -1.78
N LEU A 221 -7.91 -3.00 -2.89
CA LEU A 221 -8.34 -3.68 -4.11
C LEU A 221 -7.29 -3.52 -5.23
N GLY A 222 -6.74 -4.64 -5.70
CA GLY A 222 -5.80 -4.71 -6.82
C GLY A 222 -6.39 -5.52 -7.98
N THR A 223 -6.30 -6.84 -7.90
CA THR A 223 -6.69 -7.76 -8.97
C THR A 223 -8.12 -7.56 -9.47
N VAL A 224 -9.07 -7.22 -8.59
CA VAL A 224 -10.45 -6.95 -8.99
C VAL A 224 -10.59 -5.67 -9.82
N LEU A 225 -9.69 -4.69 -9.64
CA LEU A 225 -9.69 -3.42 -10.39
C LEU A 225 -8.88 -3.51 -11.68
N PHE A 226 -7.65 -4.02 -11.59
CA PHE A 226 -6.65 -3.94 -12.66
C PHE A 226 -6.37 -5.28 -13.36
N GLY A 227 -7.05 -6.37 -12.93
CA GLY A 227 -6.80 -7.71 -13.45
C GLY A 227 -5.57 -8.38 -12.85
N ASP A 228 -5.21 -9.51 -13.46
CA ASP A 228 -4.04 -10.29 -13.04
C ASP A 228 -2.74 -9.52 -13.31
N ARG A 229 -1.75 -9.77 -12.45
CA ARG A 229 -0.43 -9.17 -12.58
C ARG A 229 0.18 -9.49 -13.95
N PRO A 230 0.74 -8.49 -14.67
CA PRO A 230 1.48 -8.76 -15.89
C PRO A 230 2.61 -9.75 -15.56
N LYS A 231 2.68 -10.87 -16.31
CA LYS A 231 3.80 -11.80 -16.19
C LYS A 231 5.04 -11.08 -16.70
N ILE A 232 5.84 -10.54 -15.78
CA ILE A 232 7.14 -9.98 -16.14
C ILE A 232 7.98 -11.15 -16.62
N LYS A 233 8.20 -11.24 -17.95
CA LYS A 233 9.24 -12.12 -18.48
C LYS A 233 10.55 -11.63 -17.86
N PRO A 234 11.35 -12.49 -17.21
CA PRO A 234 12.65 -12.06 -16.75
C PRO A 234 13.41 -11.50 -17.96
N VAL A 235 13.81 -10.24 -17.87
CA VAL A 235 14.76 -9.67 -18.83
C VAL A 235 15.98 -10.57 -18.74
N ARG A 236 16.28 -11.31 -19.82
CA ARG A 236 17.54 -12.07 -19.89
C ARG A 236 18.64 -11.06 -19.58
N ALA A 237 19.38 -11.31 -18.51
CA ALA A 237 20.62 -10.61 -18.29
C ALA A 237 21.41 -10.73 -19.60
N VAL A 238 21.70 -9.60 -20.22
CA VAL A 238 22.65 -9.55 -21.33
C VAL A 238 23.96 -9.94 -20.68
N SER A 239 24.44 -11.14 -20.98
CA SER A 239 25.74 -11.59 -20.56
C SER A 239 26.77 -10.65 -21.16
N ASP A 240 27.68 -10.10 -20.36
CA ASP A 240 28.81 -9.25 -20.75
C ASP A 240 29.83 -9.98 -21.70
N GLY A 241 29.34 -10.71 -22.67
CA GLY A 241 30.10 -11.58 -23.57
C GLY A 241 30.08 -11.21 -25.06
N ASP A 242 29.25 -10.28 -25.50
CA ASP A 242 29.08 -9.98 -26.95
C ASP A 242 29.51 -8.56 -27.33
N CYS A 243 30.49 -7.99 -26.66
CA CYS A 243 31.17 -6.77 -27.12
C CYS A 243 32.66 -7.03 -27.46
N ALA A 244 32.93 -7.96 -28.36
CA ALA A 244 34.26 -8.03 -29.03
C ALA A 244 34.12 -8.83 -30.34
N GLN A 245 33.76 -8.18 -31.41
CA GLN A 245 34.25 -8.41 -32.81
C GLN A 245 33.28 -7.74 -33.79
N GLY A 246 33.68 -6.59 -34.30
CA GLY A 246 32.96 -6.03 -35.46
C GLY A 246 32.93 -4.50 -35.48
N ALA A 247 34.08 -3.82 -35.43
CA ALA A 247 34.20 -2.43 -35.94
C ALA A 247 35.67 -2.02 -36.09
N LEU A 248 36.40 -2.66 -36.96
CA LEU A 248 37.61 -2.14 -37.55
C LEU A 248 37.44 -2.33 -39.06
N ASP A 249 36.75 -1.37 -39.68
CA ASP A 249 37.02 -0.98 -41.09
C ASP A 249 36.10 0.20 -41.43
N SER A 250 36.74 1.22 -42.03
CA SER A 250 36.15 2.41 -42.65
C SER A 250 35.89 3.63 -41.76
N PHE A 251 36.95 4.45 -41.57
CA PHE A 251 36.83 5.91 -41.71
C PHE A 251 38.22 6.48 -42.05
N SER A 252 38.57 6.49 -43.32
CA SER A 252 39.53 7.40 -43.91
C SER A 252 38.74 8.58 -44.50
N GLY A 253 38.99 9.79 -44.05
CA GLY A 253 38.38 10.95 -44.68
C GLY A 253 38.53 12.24 -43.86
N ALA A 254 39.64 12.93 -44.12
CA ALA A 254 39.86 14.39 -44.11
C ALA A 254 39.15 15.25 -43.05
N GLY A 255 39.96 15.93 -42.22
CA GLY A 255 39.59 17.00 -41.33
C GLY A 255 39.12 18.29 -42.01
N PRO A 256 38.73 19.29 -41.19
CA PRO A 256 39.49 20.55 -41.24
C PRO A 256 39.93 21.07 -39.89
N THR A 257 41.12 21.61 -39.92
CA THR A 257 41.82 22.45 -38.95
C THR A 257 40.99 23.64 -38.51
N VAL A 258 40.80 23.83 -37.19
CA VAL A 258 40.39 25.11 -36.65
C VAL A 258 41.56 25.68 -35.87
N ARG A 259 42.01 26.86 -36.28
CA ARG A 259 43.01 27.73 -35.63
C ARG A 259 42.45 28.30 -34.36
N ILE A 260 43.24 28.22 -33.32
CA ILE A 260 43.11 29.07 -32.13
C ILE A 260 43.79 30.41 -32.47
N LEU A 261 43.13 31.52 -32.20
CA LEU A 261 43.72 32.83 -32.11
C LEU A 261 43.32 33.39 -30.73
N ASP A 262 44.37 33.71 -29.98
CA ASP A 262 44.56 34.65 -28.86
C ASP A 262 43.40 34.84 -27.87
#